data_a1293900ca6bf48dc7009ff5a565cd62
#
_entry.id   a1293900ca6bf48dc7009ff5a565cd62
#
_cell.length_a   1.000
_cell.length_b   1.000
_cell.length_c   1.000
_cell.angle_alpha   90.00
_cell.angle_beta   90.00
_cell.angle_gamma   90.00
#
_symmetry.space_group_name_H-M   'P 1'
#
loop_
_entity.id
_entity.type
_entity.pdbx_description
1 polymer ?
#
loop_
_entity_poly.entity_id
_entity_poly.type
_entity_poly.pdbx_seq_one_letter_code
_entity_poly.pdbx_strand_id
1 'polypeptide(L)'
;MKVLGRNLVDPFPEFWSDIEDDLFITYYDVTSGSEEVFGDQHFDSGSSVTPRWLTLPDEDLAYHVAHELTHLLLKSKGFPSVGRGVRYPENSAEAIVGSDLEELVVHQPLEWIIAQYGFTRDFILDTMYEGAKSGLSSGNVPGYGTPWFFTWAIRYAELSTILSPLEWKVLKNIYRSKSPDIVSLGEELRDIITKMDPGVPDLVLEAMVLCRNLMGLGVEDRILIIDNRNGEMF
;
A
#
# COMPACT_ATOMS: atom_id res chain seq x y z
N MET A 1 8.87 -16.89 -14.75
CA MET A 1 9.48 -15.55 -14.54
C MET A 1 10.61 -15.66 -13.54
N LYS A 2 11.66 -14.85 -13.70
CA LYS A 2 12.76 -14.76 -12.74
C LYS A 2 12.88 -13.35 -12.22
N VAL A 3 13.10 -13.22 -10.94
CA VAL A 3 13.37 -11.96 -10.25
C VAL A 3 14.58 -12.16 -9.35
N LEU A 4 15.58 -11.30 -9.45
CA LEU A 4 16.85 -11.41 -8.72
C LEU A 4 17.55 -12.78 -8.94
N GLY A 5 17.43 -13.36 -10.16
CA GLY A 5 17.99 -14.67 -10.50
C GLY A 5 17.22 -15.88 -9.92
N ARG A 6 16.17 -15.64 -9.12
CA ARG A 6 15.35 -16.67 -8.49
C ARG A 6 14.09 -16.92 -9.32
N ASN A 7 13.67 -18.17 -9.44
CA ASN A 7 12.36 -18.48 -10.02
C ASN A 7 11.27 -18.13 -9.00
N LEU A 8 10.22 -17.47 -9.46
CA LEU A 8 9.05 -17.25 -8.63
C LEU A 8 8.27 -18.57 -8.49
N VAL A 9 7.97 -18.92 -7.25
CA VAL A 9 7.32 -20.17 -6.88
C VAL A 9 5.80 -20.08 -6.96
N ASP A 10 5.11 -21.24 -6.88
CA ASP A 10 3.66 -21.25 -6.78
C ASP A 10 3.17 -20.37 -5.61
N PRO A 11 2.05 -19.66 -5.80
CA PRO A 11 1.13 -19.72 -6.94
C PRO A 11 1.41 -18.71 -8.06
N PHE A 12 2.59 -18.06 -8.08
CA PHE A 12 2.90 -16.97 -9.01
C PHE A 12 2.70 -17.32 -10.51
N PRO A 13 3.05 -18.52 -11.02
CA PRO A 13 2.84 -18.84 -12.42
C PRO A 13 1.37 -18.78 -12.86
N GLU A 14 0.43 -19.21 -12.00
CA GLU A 14 -1.01 -19.11 -12.27
C GLU A 14 -1.46 -17.65 -12.28
N PHE A 15 -1.11 -16.90 -11.25
CA PHE A 15 -1.38 -15.46 -11.16
C PHE A 15 -0.88 -14.70 -12.41
N TRP A 16 0.38 -14.95 -12.81
CA TRP A 16 0.98 -14.29 -13.96
C TRP A 16 0.23 -14.61 -15.26
N SER A 17 -0.11 -15.88 -15.48
CA SER A 17 -0.86 -16.31 -16.68
C SER A 17 -2.20 -15.61 -16.83
N ASP A 18 -2.83 -15.22 -15.69
CA ASP A 18 -4.13 -14.57 -15.71
C ASP A 18 -4.05 -13.05 -15.97
N ILE A 19 -2.89 -12.43 -15.71
CA ILE A 19 -2.76 -10.96 -15.78
C ILE A 19 -1.81 -10.46 -16.87
N GLU A 20 -0.94 -11.31 -17.44
CA GLU A 20 0.12 -10.86 -18.34
C GLU A 20 -0.40 -10.13 -19.57
N ASP A 21 -1.52 -10.55 -20.14
CA ASP A 21 -2.13 -9.91 -21.31
C ASP A 21 -2.70 -8.52 -20.99
N ASP A 22 -3.08 -8.28 -19.74
CA ASP A 22 -3.63 -6.98 -19.29
C ASP A 22 -2.54 -5.94 -19.02
N LEU A 23 -1.29 -6.37 -18.84
CA LEU A 23 -0.22 -5.48 -18.43
C LEU A 23 0.68 -5.01 -19.58
N PHE A 24 0.82 -5.78 -20.66
CA PHE A 24 1.68 -5.46 -21.82
C PHE A 24 3.10 -5.05 -21.40
N ILE A 25 3.69 -5.78 -20.44
CA ILE A 25 4.97 -5.43 -19.84
C ILE A 25 6.09 -6.35 -20.31
N THR A 26 7.31 -5.78 -20.31
CA THR A 26 8.55 -6.53 -20.47
C THR A 26 9.33 -6.45 -19.15
N TYR A 27 9.85 -7.58 -18.67
CA TYR A 27 10.65 -7.59 -17.48
C TYR A 27 12.12 -7.93 -17.78
N TYR A 28 13.01 -7.54 -16.89
CA TYR A 28 14.43 -7.87 -16.93
C TYR A 28 14.82 -8.61 -15.65
N ASP A 29 15.82 -9.48 -15.77
CA ASP A 29 16.47 -10.08 -14.61
C ASP A 29 17.49 -9.09 -14.05
N VAL A 30 17.24 -8.57 -12.86
CA VAL A 30 18.09 -7.56 -12.24
C VAL A 30 19.48 -8.09 -11.83
N THR A 31 19.68 -9.40 -11.80
CA THR A 31 21.00 -9.98 -11.49
C THR A 31 22.03 -9.72 -12.59
N SER A 32 21.57 -9.33 -13.77
CA SER A 32 22.46 -8.93 -14.88
C SER A 32 22.97 -7.50 -14.75
N GLY A 33 22.62 -6.78 -13.68
CA GLY A 33 23.01 -5.38 -13.48
C GLY A 33 22.12 -4.36 -14.20
N SER A 34 21.03 -4.81 -14.84
CA SER A 34 20.00 -3.95 -15.36
C SER A 34 18.95 -3.65 -14.26
N GLU A 35 18.30 -2.51 -14.36
CA GLU A 35 17.14 -2.22 -13.52
C GLU A 35 15.99 -3.16 -13.85
N GLU A 36 15.26 -3.59 -12.84
CA GLU A 36 14.07 -4.38 -13.01
C GLU A 36 12.94 -3.49 -13.45
N VAL A 37 12.38 -3.77 -14.63
CA VAL A 37 11.39 -2.90 -15.27
C VAL A 37 10.24 -3.74 -15.80
N PHE A 38 9.02 -3.26 -15.57
CA PHE A 38 7.82 -3.75 -16.21
C PHE A 38 7.29 -2.65 -17.14
N GLY A 39 7.49 -2.80 -18.45
CA GLY A 39 7.24 -1.71 -19.41
C GLY A 39 8.05 -0.47 -19.05
N ASP A 40 7.40 0.66 -18.88
CA ASP A 40 8.02 1.94 -18.49
C ASP A 40 8.06 2.13 -16.96
N GLN A 41 7.66 1.12 -16.18
CA GLN A 41 7.61 1.20 -14.72
C GLN A 41 8.74 0.38 -14.11
N HIS A 42 9.39 0.92 -13.09
CA HIS A 42 10.25 0.15 -12.24
C HIS A 42 9.41 -0.84 -11.43
N PHE A 43 9.93 -2.05 -11.28
CA PHE A 43 9.24 -3.10 -10.54
C PHE A 43 9.03 -2.74 -9.06
N ASP A 44 9.97 -2.09 -8.44
CA ASP A 44 9.83 -1.48 -7.13
C ASP A 44 9.79 0.04 -7.28
N SER A 45 8.67 0.65 -7.01
CA SER A 45 8.52 2.10 -7.02
C SER A 45 9.48 2.84 -6.07
N GLY A 46 10.12 2.13 -5.17
CA GLY A 46 11.06 2.63 -4.17
C GLY A 46 12.52 2.66 -4.60
N SER A 47 12.87 2.34 -5.82
CA SER A 47 14.21 2.49 -6.39
C SER A 47 15.33 1.64 -5.79
N SER A 48 15.13 0.86 -4.78
CA SER A 48 16.14 -0.05 -4.24
C SER A 48 15.58 -1.44 -4.07
N VAL A 49 15.30 -2.05 -5.17
CA VAL A 49 14.92 -3.46 -5.28
C VAL A 49 15.70 -4.35 -4.33
N THR A 50 16.68 -3.92 -3.84
CA THR A 50 17.77 -4.77 -3.86
C THR A 50 18.20 -5.37 -2.53
N PRO A 51 18.51 -4.75 -1.46
CA PRO A 51 18.98 -5.52 -0.29
C PRO A 51 17.85 -6.27 0.42
N ARG A 52 16.65 -5.72 0.44
CA ARG A 52 15.51 -6.30 1.13
C ARG A 52 14.95 -7.52 0.41
N TRP A 53 14.79 -7.45 -0.91
CA TRP A 53 14.25 -8.55 -1.71
C TRP A 53 15.17 -9.75 -1.80
N LEU A 54 16.50 -9.52 -1.79
CA LEU A 54 17.50 -10.59 -1.78
C LEU A 54 17.36 -11.54 -0.58
N THR A 55 16.83 -11.05 0.53
CA THR A 55 16.71 -11.81 1.78
C THR A 55 15.32 -12.39 2.03
N LEU A 56 14.34 -12.09 1.19
CA LEU A 56 13.00 -12.67 1.31
C LEU A 56 13.03 -14.19 1.06
N PRO A 57 12.25 -14.99 1.79
CA PRO A 57 11.89 -16.34 1.38
C PRO A 57 11.28 -16.38 -0.03
N ASP A 58 11.32 -17.53 -0.72
CA ASP A 58 10.84 -17.63 -2.11
C ASP A 58 9.35 -17.33 -2.22
N GLU A 59 8.56 -17.80 -1.25
CA GLU A 59 7.12 -17.59 -1.18
C GLU A 59 6.79 -16.11 -0.97
N ASP A 60 7.50 -15.43 -0.07
CA ASP A 60 7.32 -14.01 0.19
C ASP A 60 7.81 -13.14 -0.98
N LEU A 61 8.86 -13.57 -1.67
CA LEU A 61 9.29 -12.91 -2.91
C LEU A 61 8.20 -13.01 -3.98
N ALA A 62 7.60 -14.20 -4.16
CA ALA A 62 6.53 -14.42 -5.12
C ALA A 62 5.31 -13.55 -4.81
N TYR A 63 4.91 -13.46 -3.53
CA TYR A 63 3.87 -12.54 -3.08
C TYR A 63 4.22 -11.08 -3.36
N HIS A 64 5.44 -10.65 -3.01
CA HIS A 64 5.84 -9.26 -3.18
C HIS A 64 5.84 -8.83 -4.66
N VAL A 65 6.32 -9.70 -5.55
CA VAL A 65 6.24 -9.46 -7.00
C VAL A 65 4.80 -9.37 -7.48
N ALA A 66 3.92 -10.29 -7.03
CA ALA A 66 2.50 -10.25 -7.36
C ALA A 66 1.84 -8.96 -6.85
N HIS A 67 2.21 -8.50 -5.66
CA HIS A 67 1.74 -7.26 -5.05
C HIS A 67 2.04 -6.04 -5.94
N GLU A 68 3.30 -5.87 -6.34
CA GLU A 68 3.70 -4.74 -7.20
C GLU A 68 3.04 -4.78 -8.58
N LEU A 69 2.95 -5.98 -9.18
CA LEU A 69 2.24 -6.16 -10.46
C LEU A 69 0.75 -5.84 -10.35
N THR A 70 0.14 -6.15 -9.21
CA THR A 70 -1.27 -5.84 -8.98
C THR A 70 -1.52 -4.35 -8.87
N HIS A 71 -0.58 -3.54 -8.33
CA HIS A 71 -0.67 -2.07 -8.41
C HIS A 71 -0.77 -1.59 -9.86
N LEU A 72 0.08 -2.12 -10.75
CA LEU A 72 0.03 -1.78 -12.17
C LEU A 72 -1.29 -2.23 -12.83
N LEU A 73 -1.75 -3.43 -12.50
CA LEU A 73 -3.01 -3.96 -12.98
C LEU A 73 -4.21 -3.11 -12.55
N LEU A 74 -4.27 -2.71 -11.29
CA LEU A 74 -5.33 -1.84 -10.78
C LEU A 74 -5.33 -0.50 -11.48
N LYS A 75 -4.16 0.11 -11.68
CA LYS A 75 -4.03 1.36 -12.42
C LYS A 75 -4.51 1.21 -13.86
N SER A 76 -4.15 0.13 -14.56
CA SER A 76 -4.62 -0.15 -15.94
C SER A 76 -6.13 -0.37 -16.00
N LYS A 77 -6.75 -0.89 -14.94
CA LYS A 77 -8.20 -1.08 -14.80
C LYS A 77 -8.94 0.16 -14.31
N GLY A 78 -8.26 1.29 -14.18
CA GLY A 78 -8.86 2.57 -13.86
C GLY A 78 -9.15 2.79 -12.36
N PHE A 79 -8.53 2.02 -11.48
CA PHE A 79 -8.58 2.32 -10.05
C PHE A 79 -7.87 3.64 -9.76
N PRO A 80 -8.31 4.39 -8.74
CA PRO A 80 -7.76 5.71 -8.45
C PRO A 80 -6.31 5.65 -7.97
N SER A 81 -5.61 6.76 -8.10
CA SER A 81 -4.30 6.97 -7.51
C SER A 81 -4.23 8.31 -6.79
N VAL A 82 -3.18 8.50 -5.99
CA VAL A 82 -2.95 9.74 -5.28
C VAL A 82 -1.90 10.57 -6.00
N GLY A 83 -2.21 11.85 -6.19
CA GLY A 83 -1.28 12.88 -6.58
C GLY A 83 -1.01 13.86 -5.45
N ARG A 84 0.07 14.60 -5.55
CA ARG A 84 0.36 15.74 -4.67
C ARG A 84 0.13 17.05 -5.40
N GLY A 85 -0.31 18.05 -4.66
CA GLY A 85 -0.42 19.40 -5.22
C GLY A 85 0.95 19.95 -5.64
N VAL A 86 0.97 20.76 -6.67
CA VAL A 86 2.19 21.32 -7.28
C VAL A 86 3.06 22.13 -6.31
N ARG A 87 2.49 22.55 -5.19
CA ARG A 87 3.20 23.30 -4.14
C ARG A 87 4.04 22.43 -3.22
N TYR A 88 3.85 21.13 -3.24
CA TYR A 88 4.45 20.18 -2.31
C TYR A 88 5.54 19.37 -3.02
N PRO A 89 6.82 19.43 -2.56
CA PRO A 89 7.89 18.62 -3.13
C PRO A 89 7.64 17.12 -2.95
N GLU A 90 8.31 16.29 -3.77
CA GLU A 90 8.21 14.83 -3.68
C GLU A 90 8.54 14.26 -2.30
N ASN A 91 9.46 14.89 -1.60
CA ASN A 91 9.89 14.49 -0.25
C ASN A 91 9.13 15.24 0.86
N SER A 92 8.02 15.91 0.53
CA SER A 92 7.22 16.58 1.56
C SER A 92 6.48 15.56 2.43
N ALA A 93 6.12 15.98 3.62
CA ALA A 93 5.32 15.15 4.51
C ALA A 93 3.93 14.88 3.92
N GLU A 94 3.38 15.80 3.13
CA GLU A 94 2.14 15.64 2.38
C GLU A 94 2.26 14.53 1.32
N ALA A 95 3.38 14.45 0.61
CA ALA A 95 3.62 13.38 -0.36
C ALA A 95 3.66 12.01 0.32
N ILE A 96 4.30 11.92 1.49
CA ILE A 96 4.36 10.67 2.28
C ILE A 96 2.96 10.26 2.74
N VAL A 97 2.18 11.19 3.31
CA VAL A 97 0.80 10.89 3.73
C VAL A 97 -0.07 10.51 2.54
N GLY A 98 0.15 11.13 1.36
CA GLY A 98 -0.54 10.78 0.13
C GLY A 98 -0.27 9.35 -0.29
N SER A 99 0.99 8.93 -0.28
CA SER A 99 1.39 7.54 -0.55
C SER A 99 0.79 6.57 0.46
N ASP A 100 0.87 6.86 1.76
CA ASP A 100 0.26 6.02 2.80
C ASP A 100 -1.26 5.89 2.62
N LEU A 101 -1.94 6.98 2.20
CA LEU A 101 -3.37 6.96 1.91
C LEU A 101 -3.71 6.08 0.70
N GLU A 102 -2.91 6.18 -0.38
CA GLU A 102 -3.06 5.33 -1.55
C GLU A 102 -2.93 3.86 -1.16
N GLU A 103 -1.88 3.51 -0.44
CA GLU A 103 -1.66 2.15 0.06
C GLU A 103 -2.85 1.67 0.90
N LEU A 104 -3.33 2.46 1.88
CA LEU A 104 -4.45 2.08 2.73
C LEU A 104 -5.68 1.67 1.92
N VAL A 105 -6.02 2.44 0.88
CA VAL A 105 -7.26 2.24 0.13
C VAL A 105 -7.07 1.24 -1.01
N VAL A 106 -5.97 1.34 -1.78
CA VAL A 106 -5.70 0.48 -2.94
C VAL A 106 -5.29 -0.93 -2.52
N HIS A 107 -4.72 -1.12 -1.32
CA HIS A 107 -4.44 -2.46 -0.81
C HIS A 107 -5.71 -3.29 -0.57
N GLN A 108 -6.89 -2.70 -0.41
CA GLN A 108 -8.12 -3.48 -0.28
C GLN A 108 -8.46 -4.26 -1.57
N PRO A 109 -8.56 -3.65 -2.77
CA PRO A 109 -8.73 -4.38 -4.02
C PRO A 109 -7.52 -5.25 -4.37
N LEU A 110 -6.30 -4.79 -4.06
CA LEU A 110 -5.08 -5.53 -4.30
C LEU A 110 -5.09 -6.87 -3.55
N GLU A 111 -5.31 -6.84 -2.25
CA GLU A 111 -5.36 -8.03 -1.42
C GLU A 111 -6.54 -8.94 -1.79
N TRP A 112 -7.67 -8.36 -2.18
CA TRP A 112 -8.81 -9.12 -2.67
C TRP A 112 -8.47 -9.92 -3.93
N ILE A 113 -7.67 -9.36 -4.86
CA ILE A 113 -7.19 -10.07 -6.06
C ILE A 113 -6.18 -11.15 -5.67
N ILE A 114 -5.13 -10.80 -4.92
CA ILE A 114 -4.03 -11.71 -4.58
C ILE A 114 -4.52 -12.89 -3.75
N ALA A 115 -5.46 -12.67 -2.83
CA ALA A 115 -6.01 -13.72 -1.97
C ALA A 115 -6.66 -14.88 -2.74
N GLN A 116 -7.11 -14.64 -3.99
CA GLN A 116 -7.72 -15.68 -4.82
C GLN A 116 -6.72 -16.76 -5.26
N TYR A 117 -5.43 -16.44 -5.22
CA TYR A 117 -4.35 -17.34 -5.63
C TYR A 117 -3.70 -18.08 -4.47
N GLY A 118 -3.91 -17.66 -3.23
CA GLY A 118 -3.38 -18.35 -2.05
C GLY A 118 -1.89 -18.09 -1.76
N PHE A 119 -1.40 -16.90 -2.08
CA PHE A 119 -0.03 -16.48 -1.71
C PHE A 119 0.19 -16.47 -0.20
N THR A 120 1.39 -16.88 0.23
CA THR A 120 1.86 -16.76 1.61
C THR A 120 2.57 -15.42 1.80
N ARG A 121 2.29 -14.74 2.92
CA ARG A 121 2.88 -13.43 3.24
C ARG A 121 3.28 -13.29 4.71
N ASP A 122 3.46 -14.40 5.41
CA ASP A 122 3.68 -14.42 6.86
C ASP A 122 4.89 -13.62 7.28
N PHE A 123 6.01 -13.74 6.57
CA PHE A 123 7.22 -12.97 6.85
C PHE A 123 7.01 -11.45 6.74
N ILE A 124 6.23 -11.02 5.76
CA ILE A 124 5.91 -9.59 5.56
C ILE A 124 5.04 -9.09 6.70
N LEU A 125 4.01 -9.85 7.08
CA LEU A 125 3.13 -9.49 8.20
C LEU A 125 3.89 -9.45 9.54
N ASP A 126 4.77 -10.43 9.80
CA ASP A 126 5.63 -10.43 10.99
C ASP A 126 6.54 -9.18 11.01
N THR A 127 7.11 -8.83 9.86
CA THR A 127 7.96 -7.63 9.72
C THR A 127 7.17 -6.35 9.98
N MET A 128 5.95 -6.24 9.46
CA MET A 128 5.06 -5.11 9.69
C MET A 128 4.66 -4.99 11.15
N TYR A 129 4.30 -6.10 11.78
CA TYR A 129 3.92 -6.14 13.20
C TYR A 129 5.08 -5.71 14.11
N GLU A 130 6.26 -6.30 13.96
CA GLU A 130 7.41 -5.96 14.82
C GLU A 130 7.93 -4.53 14.53
N GLY A 131 7.90 -4.08 13.28
CA GLY A 131 8.21 -2.71 12.90
C GLY A 131 7.28 -1.69 13.55
N ALA A 132 5.97 -1.93 13.49
CA ALA A 132 4.97 -1.07 14.11
C ALA A 132 5.11 -1.05 15.65
N LYS A 133 5.30 -2.20 16.27
CA LYS A 133 5.48 -2.35 17.71
C LYS A 133 6.75 -1.61 18.20
N SER A 134 7.84 -1.74 17.47
CA SER A 134 9.10 -1.04 17.76
C SER A 134 8.94 0.48 17.60
N GLY A 135 8.37 0.93 16.49
CA GLY A 135 8.10 2.35 16.23
C GLY A 135 7.21 2.98 17.29
N LEU A 136 6.11 2.31 17.64
CA LEU A 136 5.22 2.75 18.71
C LEU A 136 5.91 2.79 20.07
N SER A 137 6.82 1.86 20.35
CA SER A 137 7.50 1.79 21.66
C SER A 137 8.53 2.92 21.82
N SER A 138 9.27 3.24 20.76
CA SER A 138 10.38 4.19 20.76
C SER A 138 10.00 5.60 20.29
N GLY A 139 8.94 5.72 19.49
CA GLY A 139 8.56 6.99 18.86
C GLY A 139 7.87 7.97 19.81
N ASN A 140 8.13 9.26 19.56
CA ASN A 140 7.30 10.32 20.11
C ASN A 140 5.96 10.36 19.36
N VAL A 141 4.87 10.58 20.09
CA VAL A 141 3.54 10.73 19.49
C VAL A 141 3.51 12.01 18.66
N PRO A 142 3.13 11.92 17.37
CA PRO A 142 3.00 13.10 16.53
C PRO A 142 1.93 14.08 17.06
N GLY A 143 2.17 15.37 16.89
CA GLY A 143 1.17 16.38 17.23
C GLY A 143 -0.08 16.25 16.38
N TYR A 144 -1.24 16.51 16.97
CA TYR A 144 -2.53 16.45 16.29
C TYR A 144 -2.55 17.32 15.02
N GLY A 145 -3.10 16.76 13.92
CA GLY A 145 -3.24 17.45 12.63
C GLY A 145 -1.92 17.63 11.85
N THR A 146 -0.80 17.11 12.35
CA THR A 146 0.44 17.07 11.56
C THR A 146 0.40 15.93 10.55
N PRO A 147 1.17 15.98 9.45
CA PRO A 147 1.26 14.87 8.50
C PRO A 147 1.57 13.54 9.18
N TRP A 148 2.52 13.50 10.10
CA TRP A 148 2.88 12.28 10.84
C TRP A 148 1.76 11.73 11.73
N PHE A 149 0.87 12.61 12.21
CA PHE A 149 -0.34 12.17 12.91
C PHE A 149 -1.25 11.38 11.99
N PHE A 150 -1.43 11.84 10.75
CA PHE A 150 -2.23 11.15 9.74
C PHE A 150 -1.59 9.82 9.32
N THR A 151 -0.28 9.78 9.08
CA THR A 151 0.46 8.53 8.80
C THR A 151 0.23 7.48 9.90
N TRP A 152 0.25 7.89 11.17
CA TRP A 152 0.00 6.97 12.27
C TRP A 152 -1.45 6.47 12.30
N ALA A 153 -2.43 7.32 11.98
CA ALA A 153 -3.83 6.91 11.90
C ALA A 153 -4.10 5.98 10.70
N ILE A 154 -3.49 6.26 9.56
CA ILE A 154 -3.52 5.41 8.37
C ILE A 154 -2.92 4.03 8.70
N ARG A 155 -1.74 3.99 9.31
CA ARG A 155 -1.09 2.74 9.70
C ARG A 155 -1.90 1.97 10.75
N TYR A 156 -2.59 2.67 11.67
CA TYR A 156 -3.54 2.03 12.58
C TYR A 156 -4.66 1.34 11.82
N ALA A 157 -5.29 2.03 10.86
CA ALA A 157 -6.38 1.49 10.06
C ALA A 157 -5.92 0.26 9.26
N GLU A 158 -4.80 0.35 8.54
CA GLU A 158 -4.22 -0.71 7.74
C GLU A 158 -3.91 -1.97 8.58
N LEU A 159 -3.12 -1.83 9.64
CA LEU A 159 -2.73 -2.95 10.49
C LEU A 159 -3.95 -3.64 11.15
N SER A 160 -5.02 -2.88 11.39
CA SER A 160 -6.26 -3.44 11.95
C SER A 160 -6.99 -4.40 11.01
N THR A 161 -6.73 -4.33 9.71
CA THR A 161 -7.36 -5.17 8.68
C THR A 161 -6.52 -6.38 8.29
N ILE A 162 -5.20 -6.31 8.45
CA ILE A 162 -4.28 -7.34 7.95
C ILE A 162 -3.69 -8.26 9.04
N LEU A 163 -3.57 -7.77 10.28
CA LEU A 163 -2.97 -8.55 11.38
C LEU A 163 -3.95 -9.53 12.00
N SER A 164 -3.40 -10.58 12.58
CA SER A 164 -4.20 -11.51 13.37
C SER A 164 -4.88 -10.80 14.56
N PRO A 165 -6.03 -11.30 15.05
CA PRO A 165 -6.74 -10.69 16.19
C PRO A 165 -5.87 -10.56 17.45
N LEU A 166 -4.90 -11.47 17.66
CA LEU A 166 -4.01 -11.42 18.81
C LEU A 166 -2.97 -10.31 18.69
N GLU A 167 -2.29 -10.22 17.57
CA GLU A 167 -1.30 -9.18 17.29
C GLU A 167 -1.95 -7.80 17.28
N TRP A 168 -3.09 -7.68 16.60
CA TRP A 168 -3.85 -6.45 16.57
C TRP A 168 -4.25 -5.98 17.97
N LYS A 169 -4.70 -6.88 18.85
CA LYS A 169 -5.04 -6.54 20.23
C LYS A 169 -3.86 -5.93 20.98
N VAL A 170 -2.65 -6.46 20.77
CA VAL A 170 -1.42 -5.91 21.39
C VAL A 170 -1.16 -4.48 20.88
N LEU A 171 -1.10 -4.28 19.57
CA LEU A 171 -0.84 -2.97 18.98
C LEU A 171 -1.92 -1.96 19.34
N LYS A 172 -3.19 -2.34 19.25
CA LYS A 172 -4.32 -1.49 19.62
C LYS A 172 -4.20 -0.94 21.02
N ASN A 173 -3.76 -1.76 21.99
CA ASN A 173 -3.54 -1.30 23.36
C ASN A 173 -2.39 -0.29 23.47
N ILE A 174 -1.30 -0.49 22.71
CA ILE A 174 -0.19 0.48 22.66
C ILE A 174 -0.67 1.80 22.06
N TYR A 175 -1.36 1.78 20.93
CA TYR A 175 -1.94 2.99 20.31
C TYR A 175 -2.84 3.74 21.29
N ARG A 176 -3.78 3.05 21.95
CA ARG A 176 -4.69 3.65 22.94
C ARG A 176 -3.97 4.31 24.11
N SER A 177 -2.89 3.69 24.58
CA SER A 177 -2.11 4.28 25.67
C SER A 177 -1.32 5.51 25.28
N LYS A 178 -1.00 5.65 23.98
CA LYS A 178 -0.20 6.76 23.46
C LYS A 178 -1.02 7.93 22.94
N SER A 179 -2.04 7.65 22.12
CA SER A 179 -2.85 8.69 21.50
C SER A 179 -4.27 8.20 21.19
N PRO A 180 -5.25 8.52 22.01
CA PRO A 180 -6.65 8.25 21.73
C PRO A 180 -7.15 8.89 20.44
N ASP A 181 -6.61 10.07 20.06
CA ASP A 181 -7.04 10.77 18.85
C ASP A 181 -6.60 10.04 17.58
N ILE A 182 -5.40 9.46 17.58
CA ILE A 182 -4.95 8.57 16.47
C ILE A 182 -5.86 7.35 16.35
N VAL A 183 -6.25 6.77 17.49
CA VAL A 183 -7.18 5.63 17.49
C VAL A 183 -8.54 6.03 16.93
N SER A 184 -9.08 7.20 17.33
CA SER A 184 -10.37 7.68 16.83
C SER A 184 -10.36 7.85 15.32
N LEU A 185 -9.38 8.57 14.79
CA LEU A 185 -9.23 8.78 13.35
C LEU A 185 -8.99 7.45 12.61
N GLY A 186 -8.13 6.59 13.14
CA GLY A 186 -7.84 5.29 12.55
C GLY A 186 -9.05 4.35 12.49
N GLU A 187 -9.92 4.35 13.51
CA GLU A 187 -11.19 3.61 13.49
C GLU A 187 -12.14 4.15 12.41
N GLU A 188 -12.21 5.49 12.23
CA GLU A 188 -13.03 6.09 11.19
C GLU A 188 -12.52 5.76 9.78
N LEU A 189 -11.21 5.84 9.56
CA LEU A 189 -10.57 5.42 8.29
C LEU A 189 -10.84 3.94 8.00
N ARG A 190 -10.63 3.06 8.99
CA ARG A 190 -10.93 1.63 8.86
C ARG A 190 -12.40 1.40 8.48
N ASP A 191 -13.31 2.11 9.12
CA ASP A 191 -14.74 1.96 8.86
C ASP A 191 -15.14 2.36 7.43
N ILE A 192 -14.44 3.32 6.82
CA ILE A 192 -14.63 3.68 5.40
C ILE A 192 -14.16 2.52 4.52
N ILE A 193 -12.90 2.08 4.67
CA ILE A 193 -12.31 1.08 3.78
C ILE A 193 -12.96 -0.31 3.89
N THR A 194 -13.43 -0.69 5.08
CA THR A 194 -14.08 -2.00 5.27
C THR A 194 -15.52 -2.08 4.79
N LYS A 195 -16.15 -0.94 4.51
CA LYS A 195 -17.51 -0.87 3.94
C LYS A 195 -17.51 -0.75 2.42
N MET A 196 -16.39 -0.46 1.83
CA MET A 196 -16.20 -0.32 0.39
C MET A 196 -16.21 -1.71 -0.27
N ASP A 197 -16.82 -1.81 -1.46
CA ASP A 197 -16.62 -2.98 -2.34
C ASP A 197 -15.29 -2.82 -3.08
N PRO A 198 -14.29 -3.65 -2.80
CA PRO A 198 -12.97 -3.52 -3.41
C PRO A 198 -12.93 -3.87 -4.90
N GLY A 199 -13.95 -4.53 -5.44
CA GLY A 199 -14.05 -4.86 -6.86
C GLY A 199 -14.56 -3.71 -7.75
N VAL A 200 -14.99 -2.60 -7.17
CA VAL A 200 -15.67 -1.50 -7.90
C VAL A 200 -14.84 -0.21 -7.85
N PRO A 201 -14.18 0.20 -8.95
CA PRO A 201 -13.31 1.37 -8.99
C PRO A 201 -13.97 2.67 -8.49
N ASP A 202 -15.28 2.88 -8.77
CA ASP A 202 -16.02 4.05 -8.30
C ASP A 202 -16.11 4.10 -6.77
N LEU A 203 -16.35 2.97 -6.12
CA LEU A 203 -16.43 2.89 -4.66
C LEU A 203 -15.05 3.04 -4.00
N VAL A 204 -14.00 2.57 -4.66
CA VAL A 204 -12.61 2.79 -4.21
C VAL A 204 -12.23 4.27 -4.32
N LEU A 205 -12.63 4.94 -5.42
CA LEU A 205 -12.45 6.37 -5.60
C LEU A 205 -13.19 7.17 -4.52
N GLU A 206 -14.46 6.85 -4.27
CA GLU A 206 -15.25 7.48 -3.22
C GLU A 206 -14.61 7.31 -1.84
N ALA A 207 -14.18 6.10 -1.48
CA ALA A 207 -13.51 5.82 -0.21
C ALA A 207 -12.22 6.62 -0.06
N MET A 208 -11.41 6.73 -1.12
CA MET A 208 -10.17 7.50 -1.12
C MET A 208 -10.43 9.00 -0.90
N VAL A 209 -11.43 9.57 -1.58
CA VAL A 209 -11.86 10.96 -1.39
C VAL A 209 -12.38 11.18 0.03
N LEU A 210 -13.19 10.26 0.57
CA LEU A 210 -13.71 10.34 1.94
C LEU A 210 -12.58 10.30 2.98
N CYS A 211 -11.63 9.37 2.86
CA CYS A 211 -10.48 9.29 3.76
C CYS A 211 -9.63 10.56 3.73
N ARG A 212 -9.32 11.08 2.52
CA ARG A 212 -8.60 12.36 2.38
C ARG A 212 -9.33 13.52 3.06
N ASN A 213 -10.63 13.63 2.83
CA ASN A 213 -11.45 14.72 3.37
C ASN A 213 -11.60 14.62 4.89
N LEU A 214 -11.72 13.41 5.44
CA LEU A 214 -11.73 13.15 6.87
C LEU A 214 -10.46 13.68 7.56
N MET A 215 -9.31 13.55 6.91
CA MET A 215 -8.03 14.08 7.37
C MET A 215 -7.85 15.59 7.08
N GLY A 216 -8.77 16.24 6.39
CA GLY A 216 -8.66 17.65 6.00
C GLY A 216 -7.57 17.94 4.96
N LEU A 217 -7.15 16.93 4.20
CA LEU A 217 -6.03 17.02 3.25
C LEU A 217 -6.46 17.40 1.83
N GLY A 218 -7.76 17.61 1.58
CA GLY A 218 -8.27 18.17 0.34
C GLY A 218 -8.18 19.71 0.27
N VAL A 219 -7.88 20.36 1.41
CA VAL A 219 -7.74 21.82 1.47
C VAL A 219 -6.41 22.23 0.85
N GLU A 220 -6.44 23.30 0.03
CA GLU A 220 -5.26 23.85 -0.65
C GLU A 220 -4.55 22.86 -1.59
N ASP A 221 -5.28 21.87 -2.10
CA ASP A 221 -4.74 20.84 -3.00
C ASP A 221 -3.52 20.10 -2.44
N ARG A 222 -3.51 19.85 -1.12
CA ARG A 222 -2.38 19.14 -0.48
C ARG A 222 -2.21 17.76 -1.06
N ILE A 223 -3.32 17.02 -1.13
CA ILE A 223 -3.40 15.68 -1.72
C ILE A 223 -4.54 15.68 -2.73
N LEU A 224 -4.23 15.30 -3.94
CA LEU A 224 -5.17 15.15 -5.05
C LEU A 224 -5.48 13.67 -5.22
N ILE A 225 -6.75 13.36 -5.48
CA ILE A 225 -7.15 12.01 -5.90
C ILE A 225 -7.39 12.04 -7.40
N ILE A 226 -6.78 11.10 -8.12
CA ILE A 226 -6.82 11.02 -9.57
C ILE A 226 -7.68 9.82 -9.98
N ASP A 227 -8.71 10.09 -10.76
CA ASP A 227 -9.45 9.04 -11.47
C ASP A 227 -8.64 8.63 -12.72
N ASN A 228 -8.02 7.46 -12.66
CA ASN A 228 -7.16 6.98 -13.76
C ASN A 228 -7.92 6.63 -15.05
N ARG A 229 -9.26 6.64 -15.04
CA ARG A 229 -10.08 6.39 -16.24
C ARG A 229 -10.16 7.61 -17.16
N ASN A 230 -10.10 8.79 -16.60
CA ASN A 230 -10.34 10.05 -17.33
C ASN A 230 -9.35 11.17 -16.98
N GLY A 231 -8.51 10.98 -15.96
CA GLY A 231 -7.55 11.97 -15.46
C GLY A 231 -8.19 13.10 -14.63
N GLU A 232 -9.45 12.95 -14.23
CA GLU A 232 -10.10 13.91 -13.34
C GLU A 232 -9.45 13.92 -11.96
N MET A 233 -9.28 15.11 -11.40
CA MET A 233 -8.65 15.32 -10.10
C MET A 233 -9.65 15.91 -9.11
N PHE A 234 -9.68 15.35 -7.90
CA PHE A 234 -10.57 15.72 -6.81
C PHE A 234 -9.78 16.32 -5.66
#